data_4019737e35da7e6471a4e461c26da3f3
#
_entry.id   4019737e35da7e6471a4e461c26da3f3
#
_cell.length_a   1.000
_cell.length_b   1.000
_cell.length_c   1.000
_cell.angle_alpha   90.00
_cell.angle_beta   90.00
_cell.angle_gamma   90.00
#
_symmetry.space_group_name_H-M   'P 1'
#
loop_
_entity.id
_entity.type
_entity.pdbx_description
1 polymer ?
#
loop_
_entity_poly.entity_id
_entity_poly.type
_entity_poly.pdbx_seq_one_letter_code
_entity_poly.pdbx_strand_id
1 'polypeptide(L)'
;YSPMQKKFIVEKNPRTLLEEHILQGDTSDGVPNVLSPDNTFTDGLRQTPLRKKLRDLLVEDPKSQGDEIYRNYLRNKKMIDLRECPDTIKTDIINKFDDQEPVSNKAKVFPFLVNKQCRLLLENVQEFIN
;
A
#
# COMPACT_ATOMS: atom_id res chain seq x y z
N TYR A 1 4.39 11.83 6.67
CA TYR A 1 3.86 13.15 6.27
C TYR A 1 2.71 12.98 5.28
N SER A 2 1.58 13.66 5.51
CA SER A 2 0.48 13.72 4.55
C SER A 2 0.56 15.02 3.75
N PRO A 3 0.85 14.96 2.46
CA PRO A 3 0.88 16.15 1.60
C PRO A 3 -0.50 16.83 1.53
N MET A 4 -1.57 16.04 1.53
CA MET A 4 -2.94 16.54 1.47
C MET A 4 -3.33 17.33 2.73
N GLN A 5 -2.92 16.86 3.91
CA GLN A 5 -3.17 17.52 5.20
C GLN A 5 -2.06 18.48 5.63
N LYS A 6 -0.93 18.51 4.89
CA LYS A 6 0.29 19.31 5.17
C LYS A 6 0.82 19.11 6.60
N LYS A 7 0.71 17.90 7.15
CA LYS A 7 1.19 17.58 8.50
C LYS A 7 1.73 16.16 8.61
N PHE A 8 2.56 15.93 9.62
CA PHE A 8 2.93 14.58 10.00
C PHE A 8 1.74 13.87 10.65
N ILE A 9 1.48 12.65 10.20
CA ILE A 9 0.52 11.75 10.81
C ILE A 9 1.33 10.79 11.69
N VAL A 10 1.00 10.75 12.97
CA VAL A 10 1.57 9.78 13.91
C VAL A 10 0.48 8.76 14.21
N GLU A 11 0.67 7.56 13.70
CA GLU A 11 -0.22 6.45 14.03
C GLU A 11 0.24 5.79 15.33
N LYS A 12 -0.64 5.77 16.32
CA LYS A 12 -0.34 5.22 17.65
C LYS A 12 -0.37 3.69 17.67
N ASN A 13 -1.17 3.09 16.81
CA ASN A 13 -1.29 1.64 16.70
C ASN A 13 -1.29 1.19 15.24
N PRO A 14 -0.11 1.06 14.61
CA PRO A 14 0.01 0.65 13.21
C PRO A 14 -0.61 -0.71 12.93
N ARG A 15 -0.63 -1.61 13.91
CA ARG A 15 -1.22 -2.95 13.74
C ARG A 15 -2.73 -2.89 13.60
N THR A 16 -3.40 -2.12 14.43
CA THR A 16 -4.85 -1.90 14.33
C THR A 16 -5.20 -1.22 13.01
N LEU A 17 -4.41 -0.23 12.59
CA LEU A 17 -4.59 0.44 11.31
C LEU A 17 -4.48 -0.54 10.13
N LEU A 18 -3.52 -1.46 10.17
CA LEU A 18 -3.38 -2.49 9.15
C LEU A 18 -4.60 -3.42 9.10
N GLU A 19 -5.09 -3.89 10.27
CA GLU A 19 -6.29 -4.73 10.35
C GLU A 19 -7.53 -3.99 9.81
N GLU A 20 -7.70 -2.72 10.17
CA GLU A 20 -8.78 -1.89 9.61
C GLU A 20 -8.66 -1.74 8.10
N HIS A 21 -7.44 -1.58 7.55
CA HIS A 21 -7.20 -1.48 6.12
C HIS A 21 -7.54 -2.80 5.41
N ILE A 22 -7.13 -3.95 5.97
CA ILE A 22 -7.50 -5.27 5.45
C ILE A 22 -9.03 -5.43 5.37
N LEU A 23 -9.75 -5.01 6.41
CA LEU A 23 -11.20 -5.09 6.45
C LEU A 23 -11.89 -4.16 5.46
N GLN A 24 -11.37 -2.95 5.29
CA GLN A 24 -11.92 -1.93 4.39
C GLN A 24 -11.58 -2.19 2.91
N GLY A 25 -10.53 -2.96 2.65
CA GLY A 25 -9.96 -3.13 1.32
C GLY A 25 -9.25 -1.85 0.82
N ASP A 26 -8.77 -1.91 -0.40
CA ASP A 26 -8.12 -0.79 -1.08
C ASP A 26 -8.77 -0.54 -2.44
N THR A 27 -9.59 0.50 -2.52
CA THR A 27 -10.33 0.85 -3.75
C THR A 27 -9.38 1.27 -4.88
N SER A 28 -8.23 1.88 -4.54
CA SER A 28 -7.24 2.31 -5.53
C SER A 28 -6.57 1.14 -6.23
N ASP A 29 -6.40 0.03 -5.48
CA ASP A 29 -5.80 -1.20 -5.97
C ASP A 29 -6.83 -2.25 -6.42
N GLY A 30 -8.12 -1.88 -6.42
CA GLY A 30 -9.21 -2.76 -6.84
C GLY A 30 -9.55 -3.86 -5.83
N VAL A 31 -9.17 -3.70 -4.55
CA VAL A 31 -9.45 -4.67 -3.49
C VAL A 31 -10.73 -4.26 -2.74
N PRO A 32 -11.85 -5.00 -2.90
CA PRO A 32 -13.09 -4.66 -2.21
C PRO A 32 -13.03 -4.99 -0.72
N ASN A 33 -13.87 -4.34 0.08
CA ASN A 33 -13.96 -4.64 1.51
C ASN A 33 -14.46 -6.08 1.77
N VAL A 34 -14.33 -6.54 3.01
CA VAL A 34 -14.66 -7.93 3.38
C VAL A 34 -16.13 -8.32 3.25
N LEU A 35 -17.05 -7.36 3.13
CA LEU A 35 -18.48 -7.60 2.94
C LEU A 35 -18.88 -7.66 1.46
N SER A 36 -17.93 -7.40 0.56
CA SER A 36 -18.19 -7.25 -0.87
C SER A 36 -17.57 -8.38 -1.67
N PRO A 37 -18.24 -8.89 -2.72
CA PRO A 37 -17.73 -9.97 -3.54
C PRO A 37 -16.51 -9.56 -4.36
N ASP A 38 -15.74 -10.55 -4.85
CA ASP A 38 -14.48 -10.36 -5.56
C ASP A 38 -14.61 -9.52 -6.83
N ASN A 39 -15.75 -9.65 -7.53
CA ASN A 39 -16.06 -8.95 -8.77
C ASN A 39 -16.65 -7.54 -8.58
N THR A 40 -16.67 -7.01 -7.37
CA THR A 40 -17.32 -5.73 -7.06
C THR A 40 -16.89 -4.61 -8.02
N PHE A 41 -15.60 -4.45 -8.24
CA PHE A 41 -15.09 -3.34 -9.08
C PHE A 41 -15.05 -3.69 -10.56
N THR A 42 -14.85 -4.97 -10.92
CA THR A 42 -14.86 -5.42 -12.33
C THR A 42 -16.25 -5.32 -12.95
N ASP A 43 -17.28 -5.56 -12.16
CA ASP A 43 -18.68 -5.50 -12.62
C ASP A 43 -19.34 -4.14 -12.33
N GLY A 44 -18.55 -3.16 -11.85
CA GLY A 44 -19.04 -1.82 -11.53
C GLY A 44 -20.07 -1.79 -10.38
N LEU A 45 -20.00 -2.77 -9.49
CA LEU A 45 -20.93 -2.87 -8.35
C LEU A 45 -20.53 -1.90 -7.24
N ARG A 46 -21.52 -1.52 -6.43
CA ARG A 46 -21.28 -0.72 -5.23
C ARG A 46 -20.91 -1.63 -4.06
N GLN A 47 -19.87 -1.28 -3.33
CA GLN A 47 -19.47 -1.99 -2.12
C GLN A 47 -20.57 -1.98 -1.03
N THR A 48 -20.71 -3.10 -0.32
CA THR A 48 -21.53 -3.17 0.90
C THR A 48 -20.88 -2.31 2.00
N PRO A 49 -21.63 -1.39 2.64
CA PRO A 49 -21.05 -0.50 3.64
C PRO A 49 -20.57 -1.24 4.89
N LEU A 50 -19.29 -1.14 5.20
CA LEU A 50 -18.70 -1.67 6.44
C LEU A 50 -18.86 -0.64 7.58
N ARG A 51 -19.90 -0.82 8.42
CA ARG A 51 -20.18 0.07 9.53
C ARG A 51 -19.16 -0.11 10.66
N LYS A 52 -18.86 0.98 11.38
CA LYS A 52 -17.85 1.00 12.45
C LYS A 52 -18.02 -0.13 13.48
N LYS A 53 -19.22 -0.33 14.00
CA LYS A 53 -19.48 -1.38 15.00
C LYS A 53 -19.08 -2.78 14.50
N LEU A 54 -19.39 -3.10 13.24
CA LEU A 54 -19.03 -4.39 12.66
C LEU A 54 -17.53 -4.48 12.40
N ARG A 55 -16.91 -3.40 11.93
CA ARG A 55 -15.46 -3.33 11.74
C ARG A 55 -14.72 -3.58 13.06
N ASP A 56 -15.12 -2.92 14.14
CA ASP A 56 -14.48 -3.06 15.44
C ASP A 56 -14.57 -4.52 15.95
N LEU A 57 -15.71 -5.20 15.74
CA LEU A 57 -15.86 -6.64 16.06
C LEU A 57 -14.93 -7.52 15.21
N LEU A 58 -14.81 -7.23 13.91
CA LEU A 58 -13.97 -8.00 12.98
C LEU A 58 -12.48 -7.77 13.21
N VAL A 59 -12.08 -6.62 13.76
CA VAL A 59 -10.68 -6.36 14.17
C VAL A 59 -10.31 -7.27 15.35
N GLU A 60 -11.24 -7.53 16.26
CA GLU A 60 -11.03 -8.41 17.41
C GLU A 60 -11.04 -9.90 16.99
N ASP A 61 -12.03 -10.29 16.19
CA ASP A 61 -12.15 -11.65 15.66
C ASP A 61 -12.72 -11.66 14.23
N PRO A 62 -11.85 -11.79 13.21
CA PRO A 62 -12.26 -11.83 11.80
C PRO A 62 -13.20 -12.99 11.44
N LYS A 63 -13.24 -14.07 12.25
CA LYS A 63 -14.13 -15.23 12.02
C LYS A 63 -15.53 -15.06 12.61
N SER A 64 -15.74 -14.09 13.49
CA SER A 64 -16.98 -13.93 14.26
C SER A 64 -18.25 -13.76 13.42
N GLN A 65 -18.13 -13.42 12.13
CA GLN A 65 -19.24 -13.09 11.24
C GLN A 65 -19.42 -14.10 10.08
N GLY A 66 -18.80 -15.26 10.17
CA GLY A 66 -18.99 -16.37 9.24
C GLY A 66 -17.89 -16.55 8.19
N ASP A 67 -17.94 -17.68 7.51
CA ASP A 67 -16.85 -18.16 6.65
C ASP A 67 -16.62 -17.31 5.40
N GLU A 68 -17.68 -16.72 4.83
CA GLU A 68 -17.57 -15.89 3.64
C GLU A 68 -16.79 -14.59 3.93
N ILE A 69 -17.14 -13.91 5.03
CA ILE A 69 -16.44 -12.70 5.45
C ILE A 69 -14.99 -13.01 5.82
N TYR A 70 -14.76 -14.15 6.49
CA TYR A 70 -13.42 -14.59 6.81
C TYR A 70 -12.59 -14.94 5.55
N ARG A 71 -13.20 -15.58 4.55
CA ARG A 71 -12.55 -15.81 3.24
C ARG A 71 -12.11 -14.50 2.60
N ASN A 72 -13.00 -13.50 2.60
CA ASN A 72 -12.72 -12.18 2.04
C ASN A 72 -11.63 -11.45 2.84
N TYR A 73 -11.62 -11.61 4.17
CA TYR A 73 -10.54 -11.12 5.01
C TYR A 73 -9.20 -11.73 4.63
N LEU A 74 -9.12 -13.05 4.45
CA LEU A 74 -7.88 -13.73 4.03
C LEU A 74 -7.42 -13.30 2.63
N ARG A 75 -8.35 -13.08 1.69
CA ARG A 75 -8.06 -12.50 0.38
C ARG A 75 -7.38 -11.14 0.53
N ASN A 76 -8.03 -10.23 1.26
CA ASN A 76 -7.51 -8.88 1.45
C ASN A 76 -6.17 -8.87 2.20
N LYS A 77 -6.02 -9.72 3.21
CA LYS A 77 -4.78 -9.85 3.95
C LYS A 77 -3.61 -10.21 3.04
N LYS A 78 -3.79 -11.17 2.13
CA LYS A 78 -2.75 -11.54 1.16
C LYS A 78 -2.37 -10.41 0.19
N MET A 79 -3.28 -9.48 -0.08
CA MET A 79 -3.05 -8.38 -1.01
C MET A 79 -2.49 -7.12 -0.33
N ILE A 80 -2.83 -6.90 0.93
CA ILE A 80 -2.53 -5.65 1.65
C ILE A 80 -1.39 -5.81 2.66
N ASP A 81 -1.28 -6.98 3.32
CA ASP A 81 -0.22 -7.22 4.30
C ASP A 81 1.06 -7.70 3.62
N LEU A 82 2.05 -6.84 3.52
CA LEU A 82 3.34 -7.18 2.90
C LEU A 82 4.05 -8.39 3.55
N ARG A 83 3.69 -8.76 4.78
CA ARG A 83 4.22 -9.96 5.44
C ARG A 83 3.73 -11.26 4.79
N GLU A 84 2.58 -11.20 4.10
CA GLU A 84 2.00 -12.33 3.35
C GLU A 84 2.64 -12.50 1.95
N CYS A 85 3.56 -11.62 1.56
CA CYS A 85 4.30 -11.77 0.30
C CYS A 85 5.05 -13.12 0.29
N PRO A 86 4.97 -13.91 -0.79
CA PRO A 86 5.69 -15.19 -0.90
C PRO A 86 7.20 -15.03 -0.69
N ASP A 87 7.82 -15.98 0.03
CA ASP A 87 9.25 -15.88 0.35
C ASP A 87 10.16 -15.91 -0.88
N THR A 88 9.73 -16.56 -1.96
CA THR A 88 10.43 -16.52 -3.26
C THR A 88 10.53 -15.09 -3.79
N ILE A 89 9.44 -14.33 -3.73
CA ILE A 89 9.41 -12.93 -4.18
C ILE A 89 10.26 -12.05 -3.25
N LYS A 90 10.17 -12.27 -1.93
CA LYS A 90 11.01 -11.53 -0.96
C LYS A 90 12.49 -11.76 -1.24
N THR A 91 12.88 -13.03 -1.44
CA THR A 91 14.27 -13.39 -1.74
C THR A 91 14.74 -12.76 -3.05
N ASP A 92 13.92 -12.80 -4.10
CA ASP A 92 14.27 -12.19 -5.38
C ASP A 92 14.44 -10.66 -5.28
N ILE A 93 13.60 -9.99 -4.48
CA ILE A 93 13.73 -8.55 -4.23
C ILE A 93 15.03 -8.23 -3.50
N ILE A 94 15.35 -8.98 -2.43
CA ILE A 94 16.57 -8.79 -1.65
C ILE A 94 17.80 -9.03 -2.52
N ASN A 95 17.85 -10.15 -3.25
CA ASN A 95 18.96 -10.46 -4.14
C ASN A 95 19.17 -9.36 -5.19
N LYS A 96 18.10 -8.90 -5.82
CA LYS A 96 18.19 -7.79 -6.80
C LYS A 96 18.64 -6.48 -6.18
N PHE A 97 18.28 -6.21 -4.93
CA PHE A 97 18.74 -5.03 -4.23
C PHE A 97 20.23 -5.14 -3.88
N ASP A 98 20.66 -6.29 -3.38
CA ASP A 98 22.05 -6.53 -2.99
C ASP A 98 23.00 -6.58 -4.21
N ASP A 99 22.52 -7.09 -5.35
CA ASP A 99 23.25 -7.14 -6.61
C ASP A 99 23.38 -5.78 -7.30
N GLN A 100 22.65 -4.76 -6.84
CA GLN A 100 22.74 -3.41 -7.42
C GLN A 100 23.96 -2.66 -6.92
N GLU A 101 24.93 -2.50 -7.79
CA GLU A 101 26.00 -1.54 -7.56
C GLU A 101 25.47 -0.10 -7.75
N PRO A 102 25.65 0.78 -6.76
CA PRO A 102 25.28 2.18 -6.89
C PRO A 102 26.04 2.84 -8.04
N VAL A 103 25.35 3.06 -9.16
CA VAL A 103 25.96 3.79 -10.28
C VAL A 103 25.94 5.28 -9.95
N SER A 104 26.98 5.76 -9.27
CA SER A 104 27.18 7.19 -9.03
C SER A 104 27.64 7.90 -10.30
N ASN A 105 26.68 8.26 -11.17
CA ASN A 105 26.99 9.12 -12.31
C ASN A 105 26.37 10.50 -12.14
N LYS A 106 26.90 11.25 -11.18
CA LYS A 106 26.45 12.61 -10.84
C LYS A 106 26.40 13.53 -12.07
N ALA A 107 27.33 13.39 -13.01
CA ALA A 107 27.37 14.19 -14.24
C ALA A 107 26.13 14.00 -15.14
N LYS A 108 25.41 12.88 -15.02
CA LYS A 108 24.20 12.61 -15.83
C LYS A 108 22.91 13.11 -15.17
N VAL A 109 22.93 13.46 -13.88
CA VAL A 109 21.72 13.91 -13.16
C VAL A 109 21.18 15.20 -13.76
N PHE A 110 22.03 16.21 -13.92
CA PHE A 110 21.60 17.50 -14.46
C PHE A 110 21.02 17.40 -15.88
N PRO A 111 21.72 16.81 -16.86
CA PRO A 111 21.18 16.62 -18.21
C PRO A 111 19.88 15.81 -18.23
N PHE A 112 19.75 14.79 -17.37
CA PHE A 112 18.54 14.00 -17.24
C PHE A 112 17.36 14.85 -16.78
N LEU A 113 17.51 15.64 -15.72
CA LEU A 113 16.48 16.51 -15.18
C LEU A 113 16.06 17.59 -16.19
N VAL A 114 17.01 18.14 -16.94
CA VAL A 114 16.73 19.11 -18.03
C VAL A 114 15.89 18.42 -19.12
N ASN A 115 16.32 17.26 -19.60
CA ASN A 115 15.61 16.53 -20.66
C ASN A 115 14.19 16.13 -20.23
N LYS A 116 13.99 15.79 -18.94
CA LYS A 116 12.69 15.44 -18.38
C LYS A 116 11.86 16.65 -17.91
N GLN A 117 12.37 17.87 -18.10
CA GLN A 117 11.72 19.13 -17.70
C GLN A 117 11.33 19.17 -16.20
N CYS A 118 12.14 18.54 -15.35
CA CYS A 118 11.92 18.47 -13.91
C CYS A 118 12.37 19.76 -13.22
N ARG A 119 11.70 20.88 -13.48
CA ARG A 119 12.12 22.22 -13.05
C ARG A 119 12.39 22.33 -11.54
N LEU A 120 11.45 21.87 -10.71
CA LEU A 120 11.59 21.94 -9.24
C LEU A 120 12.77 21.14 -8.69
N LEU A 121 13.13 20.02 -9.35
CA LEU A 121 14.31 19.25 -8.98
C LEU A 121 15.60 19.92 -9.46
N LEU A 122 15.57 20.64 -10.57
CA LEU A 122 16.71 21.42 -11.07
C LEU A 122 17.08 22.57 -10.12
N GLU A 123 16.09 23.20 -9.49
CA GLU A 123 16.29 24.28 -8.52
C GLU A 123 17.07 23.80 -7.28
N ASN A 124 16.98 22.50 -6.96
CA ASN A 124 17.63 21.86 -5.80
C ASN A 124 18.64 20.78 -6.23
N VAL A 125 19.17 20.85 -7.45
CA VAL A 125 20.03 19.80 -8.01
C VAL A 125 21.27 19.53 -7.17
N GLN A 126 21.76 20.51 -6.44
CA GLN A 126 22.96 20.39 -5.58
C GLN A 126 22.76 19.35 -4.46
N GLU A 127 21.53 19.14 -4.01
CA GLU A 127 21.21 18.13 -3.00
C GLU A 127 21.40 16.68 -3.51
N PHE A 128 21.38 16.50 -4.83
CA PHE A 128 21.58 15.19 -5.48
C PHE A 128 23.00 14.96 -5.98
N ILE A 129 23.84 16.00 -6.01
CA ILE A 129 25.18 15.95 -6.62
C ILE A 129 26.30 15.97 -5.56
N ASN A 130 25.99 16.32 -4.34
CA ASN A 130 26.93 16.35 -3.22
C ASN A 130 27.18 14.98 -2.60
#